data_977809ecf4f0e21ebbc6d5a7b332018c
#
_entry.id   977809ecf4f0e21ebbc6d5a7b332018c
#
_cell.length_a   1.000
_cell.length_b   1.000
_cell.length_c   1.000
_cell.angle_alpha   90.00
_cell.angle_beta   90.00
_cell.angle_gamma   90.00
#
_symmetry.space_group_name_H-M   'P 1'
#
loop_
_entity.id
_entity.type
_entity.pdbx_description
1 polymer ?
#
loop_
_entity_poly.entity_id
_entity_poly.type
_entity_poly.pdbx_seq_one_letter_code
_entity_poly.pdbx_strand_id
1 'polypeptide(L)'
;MGMALQAQLDLREKRKPVYNTLDRAIEARMKGLVAVSREAAELLAQRGLMPVPGGYTWRTDNRLTLPSPLRLTQEQAMAFALRVSCPAHLVVAAEGMLAKHPELLERLPFSREQLAGGHHLHLNDEAGADLVADCFNRFFAIP
;
A
#
# COMPACT_ATOMS: atom_id res chain seq x y z
N MET A 1 -10.72 11.22 16.31
CA MET A 1 -10.53 10.10 17.25
C MET A 1 -11.82 9.29 17.42
N GLY A 2 -12.96 9.86 17.81
CA GLY A 2 -14.20 9.12 18.08
C GLY A 2 -14.68 8.20 16.94
N MET A 3 -14.75 8.69 15.70
CA MET A 3 -15.16 7.88 14.54
C MET A 3 -14.25 6.67 14.29
N ALA A 4 -12.93 6.82 14.49
CA ALA A 4 -11.99 5.72 14.31
C ALA A 4 -12.14 4.66 15.42
N LEU A 5 -12.40 5.06 16.64
CA LEU A 5 -12.69 4.14 17.74
C LEU A 5 -14.02 3.43 17.54
N GLN A 6 -15.06 4.14 17.09
CA GLN A 6 -16.35 3.53 16.76
C GLN A 6 -16.18 2.48 15.64
N ALA A 7 -15.46 2.81 14.56
CA ALA A 7 -15.18 1.86 13.48
C ALA A 7 -14.45 0.60 13.97
N GLN A 8 -13.60 0.71 15.00
CA GLN A 8 -12.93 -0.46 15.60
C GLN A 8 -13.91 -1.32 16.43
N LEU A 9 -14.87 -0.70 17.10
CA LEU A 9 -15.93 -1.44 17.82
C LEU A 9 -16.83 -2.18 16.84
N ASP A 10 -17.28 -1.48 15.79
CA ASP A 10 -18.16 -2.04 14.76
C ASP A 10 -17.51 -3.21 14.02
N LEU A 11 -16.15 -3.22 13.91
CA LEU A 11 -15.42 -4.29 13.25
C LEU A 11 -15.52 -5.62 14.01
N ARG A 12 -15.69 -5.62 15.34
CA ARG A 12 -15.82 -6.85 16.12
C ARG A 12 -16.98 -7.72 15.66
N GLU A 13 -18.00 -7.09 15.06
CA GLU A 13 -19.20 -7.75 14.55
C GLU A 13 -19.13 -8.07 13.05
N LYS A 14 -18.19 -7.45 12.32
CA LYS A 14 -18.02 -7.66 10.88
C LYS A 14 -17.24 -8.93 10.58
N ARG A 15 -17.90 -9.87 9.91
CA ARG A 15 -17.22 -11.02 9.33
C ARG A 15 -16.47 -10.62 8.07
N LYS A 16 -15.36 -11.31 7.80
CA LYS A 16 -14.64 -11.16 6.53
C LYS A 16 -15.54 -11.60 5.37
N PRO A 17 -15.45 -10.93 4.21
CA PRO A 17 -16.16 -11.40 3.02
C PRO A 17 -15.65 -12.78 2.62
N VAL A 18 -16.56 -13.64 2.23
CA VAL A 18 -16.28 -14.96 1.64
C VAL A 18 -16.66 -14.89 0.17
N TYR A 19 -15.72 -15.21 -0.69
CA TYR A 19 -15.90 -15.26 -2.15
C TYR A 19 -16.06 -16.70 -2.57
N ASN A 20 -17.14 -17.03 -3.26
CA ASN A 20 -17.46 -18.39 -3.69
C ASN A 20 -16.48 -18.95 -4.73
N THR A 21 -15.76 -18.09 -5.45
CA THR A 21 -14.72 -18.47 -6.40
C THR A 21 -13.47 -17.61 -6.24
N LEU A 22 -12.33 -18.13 -6.72
CA LEU A 22 -11.07 -17.39 -6.77
C LEU A 22 -11.19 -16.12 -7.63
N ASP A 23 -11.84 -16.23 -8.80
CA ASP A 23 -12.07 -15.09 -9.70
C ASP A 23 -12.82 -13.94 -9.02
N ARG A 24 -13.85 -14.25 -8.24
CA ARG A 24 -14.58 -13.21 -7.49
C ARG A 24 -13.72 -12.48 -6.47
N ALA A 25 -12.79 -13.19 -5.82
CA ALA A 25 -11.84 -12.57 -4.90
C ALA A 25 -10.84 -11.68 -5.65
N ILE A 26 -10.37 -12.12 -6.82
CA ILE A 26 -9.46 -11.36 -7.70
C ILE A 26 -10.17 -10.09 -8.20
N GLU A 27 -11.37 -10.19 -8.75
CA GLU A 27 -12.17 -9.04 -9.21
C GLU A 27 -12.39 -8.01 -8.09
N ALA A 28 -12.69 -8.48 -6.88
CA ALA A 28 -12.86 -7.60 -5.73
C ALA A 28 -11.56 -6.88 -5.36
N ARG A 29 -10.40 -7.54 -5.49
CA ARG A 29 -9.09 -6.92 -5.24
C ARG A 29 -8.74 -5.88 -6.30
N MET A 30 -9.03 -6.13 -7.57
CA MET A 30 -8.83 -5.17 -8.66
C MET A 30 -9.58 -3.86 -8.41
N LYS A 31 -10.76 -3.92 -7.80
CA LYS A 31 -11.64 -2.78 -7.49
C LYS A 31 -11.45 -2.21 -6.08
N GLY A 32 -10.39 -2.59 -5.38
CA GLY A 32 -10.10 -2.12 -4.03
C GLY A 32 -9.81 -0.63 -3.95
N LEU A 33 -9.54 -0.11 -2.74
CA LEU A 33 -9.28 1.32 -2.49
C LEU A 33 -8.21 1.90 -3.42
N VAL A 34 -7.18 1.11 -3.71
CA VAL A 34 -6.21 1.39 -4.76
C VAL A 34 -6.28 0.24 -5.74
N ALA A 35 -6.74 0.53 -6.94
CA ALA A 35 -6.88 -0.45 -8.02
C ALA A 35 -5.51 -1.06 -8.39
N VAL A 36 -5.54 -2.32 -8.81
CA VAL A 36 -4.37 -3.02 -9.35
C VAL A 36 -4.75 -3.74 -10.64
N SER A 37 -3.77 -4.11 -11.45
CA SER A 37 -3.98 -4.94 -12.63
C SER A 37 -4.53 -6.33 -12.24
N ARG A 38 -5.05 -7.07 -13.23
CA ARG A 38 -5.51 -8.44 -12.99
C ARG A 38 -4.36 -9.34 -12.57
N GLU A 39 -3.23 -9.23 -13.24
CA GLU A 39 -2.01 -9.98 -12.96
C GLU A 39 -1.53 -9.75 -11.52
N ALA A 40 -1.49 -8.49 -11.10
CA ALA A 40 -1.17 -8.12 -9.72
C ALA A 40 -2.18 -8.71 -8.71
N ALA A 41 -3.48 -8.65 -9.03
CA ALA A 41 -4.51 -9.22 -8.17
C ALA A 41 -4.40 -10.75 -8.05
N GLU A 42 -4.02 -11.45 -9.12
CA GLU A 42 -3.77 -12.88 -9.13
C GLU A 42 -2.55 -13.26 -8.27
N LEU A 43 -1.44 -12.54 -8.42
CA LEU A 43 -0.25 -12.73 -7.58
C LEU A 43 -0.56 -12.51 -6.09
N LEU A 44 -1.32 -11.48 -5.77
CA LEU A 44 -1.75 -11.22 -4.40
C LEU A 44 -2.68 -12.31 -3.88
N ALA A 45 -3.58 -12.84 -4.72
CA ALA A 45 -4.52 -13.88 -4.36
C ALA A 45 -3.83 -15.21 -4.02
N GLN A 46 -2.79 -15.58 -4.75
CA GLN A 46 -1.99 -16.80 -4.51
C GLN A 46 -1.43 -16.85 -3.08
N ARG A 47 -1.01 -15.73 -2.53
CA ARG A 47 -0.43 -15.64 -1.19
C ARG A 47 -1.43 -15.21 -0.12
N GLY A 48 -2.37 -14.37 -0.51
CA GLY A 48 -3.26 -13.66 0.41
C GLY A 48 -4.57 -14.36 0.70
N LEU A 49 -5.03 -15.30 -0.13
CA LEU A 49 -6.26 -16.03 0.09
C LEU A 49 -6.06 -17.32 0.91
N MET A 50 -7.11 -17.73 1.56
CA MET A 50 -7.22 -19.02 2.23
C MET A 50 -8.61 -19.63 1.99
N PRO A 51 -8.71 -20.97 1.86
CA PRO A 51 -10.00 -21.64 1.76
C PRO A 51 -10.74 -21.57 3.09
N VAL A 52 -12.05 -21.41 3.00
CA VAL A 52 -12.98 -21.44 4.14
C VAL A 52 -14.28 -22.11 3.70
N PRO A 53 -15.16 -22.53 4.61
CA PRO A 53 -16.47 -23.00 4.23
C PRO A 53 -17.20 -21.97 3.36
N GLY A 54 -17.62 -22.38 2.17
CA GLY A 54 -18.30 -21.53 1.20
C GLY A 54 -17.40 -20.79 0.21
N GLY A 55 -16.06 -21.01 0.24
CA GLY A 55 -15.16 -20.44 -0.76
C GLY A 55 -13.82 -19.97 -0.21
N TYR A 56 -13.48 -18.72 -0.46
CA TYR A 56 -12.17 -18.11 -0.12
C TYR A 56 -12.35 -16.82 0.64
N THR A 57 -11.42 -16.53 1.56
CA THR A 57 -11.33 -15.23 2.24
C THR A 57 -9.89 -14.76 2.29
N TRP A 58 -9.69 -13.44 2.45
CA TRP A 58 -8.34 -12.88 2.62
C TRP A 58 -7.78 -13.17 4.01
N ARG A 59 -6.50 -13.57 4.09
CA ARG A 59 -5.77 -13.77 5.36
C ARG A 59 -5.57 -12.45 6.13
N THR A 60 -5.55 -11.34 5.41
CA THR A 60 -5.32 -10.00 5.94
C THR A 60 -6.24 -9.72 7.13
N ASP A 61 -5.69 -9.18 8.19
CA ASP A 61 -6.48 -8.74 9.34
C ASP A 61 -7.39 -7.56 8.95
N ASN A 62 -8.67 -7.66 9.28
CA ASN A 62 -9.65 -6.61 8.97
C ASN A 62 -9.29 -5.26 9.59
N ARG A 63 -8.53 -5.25 10.70
CA ARG A 63 -8.06 -4.03 11.35
C ARG A 63 -7.16 -3.17 10.47
N LEU A 64 -6.47 -3.76 9.49
CA LEU A 64 -5.63 -3.01 8.55
C LEU A 64 -6.43 -2.09 7.62
N THR A 65 -7.74 -2.30 7.50
CA THR A 65 -8.63 -1.44 6.70
C THR A 65 -9.25 -0.30 7.50
N LEU A 66 -8.99 -0.26 8.80
CA LEU A 66 -9.57 0.75 9.69
C LEU A 66 -8.73 2.03 9.72
N PRO A 67 -9.38 3.18 9.89
CA PRO A 67 -8.65 4.41 10.16
C PRO A 67 -7.91 4.31 11.50
N SER A 68 -6.65 4.77 11.52
CA SER A 68 -5.89 4.84 12.76
C SER A 68 -6.61 5.74 13.78
N PRO A 69 -6.76 5.30 15.04
CA PRO A 69 -7.28 6.13 16.12
C PRO A 69 -6.32 7.27 16.48
N LEU A 70 -5.02 7.06 16.28
CA LEU A 70 -4.00 8.10 16.40
C LEU A 70 -3.77 8.76 15.04
N ARG A 71 -4.12 10.05 14.96
CA ARG A 71 -3.87 10.87 13.78
C ARG A 71 -2.84 11.92 14.11
N LEU A 72 -1.70 11.82 13.46
CA LEU A 72 -0.66 12.84 13.55
C LEU A 72 -1.07 14.05 12.70
N THR A 73 -0.69 15.25 13.15
CA THR A 73 -0.68 16.42 12.28
C THR A 73 0.45 16.27 11.25
N GLN A 74 0.42 17.06 10.21
CA GLN A 74 1.46 17.06 9.19
C GLN A 74 2.83 17.40 9.81
N GLU A 75 2.88 18.34 10.74
CA GLU A 75 4.09 18.75 11.46
C GLU A 75 4.65 17.62 12.32
N GLN A 76 3.77 16.88 13.00
CA GLN A 76 4.19 15.71 13.78
C GLN A 76 4.75 14.61 12.87
N ALA A 77 4.09 14.30 11.75
CA ALA A 77 4.60 13.33 10.79
C ALA A 77 5.95 13.75 10.20
N MET A 78 6.09 15.03 9.83
CA MET A 78 7.36 15.59 9.36
C MET A 78 8.46 15.54 10.42
N ALA A 79 8.15 15.78 11.69
CA ALA A 79 9.12 15.69 12.77
C ALA A 79 9.72 14.28 12.91
N PHE A 80 8.95 13.22 12.62
CA PHE A 80 9.49 11.85 12.55
C PHE A 80 10.38 11.67 11.34
N ALA A 81 9.95 12.10 10.16
CA ALA A 81 10.72 11.96 8.92
C ALA A 81 12.08 12.67 9.01
N LEU A 82 12.11 13.88 9.60
CA LEU A 82 13.33 14.68 9.79
C LEU A 82 14.33 14.07 10.80
N ARG A 83 13.92 13.06 11.57
CA ARG A 83 14.80 12.34 12.51
C ARG A 83 15.43 11.08 11.93
N VAL A 84 15.10 10.73 10.70
CA VAL A 84 15.77 9.62 10.00
C VAL A 84 17.22 10.04 9.73
N SER A 85 18.16 9.36 10.37
CA SER A 85 19.60 9.65 10.29
C SER A 85 20.38 8.67 9.41
N CYS A 86 19.76 7.57 9.00
CA CYS A 86 20.36 6.64 8.06
C CYS A 86 20.18 7.12 6.61
N PRO A 87 20.99 6.61 5.65
CA PRO A 87 20.72 6.83 4.24
C PRO A 87 19.29 6.41 3.90
N ALA A 88 18.57 7.28 3.22
CA ALA A 88 17.18 7.03 2.83
C ALA A 88 16.93 7.56 1.42
N HIS A 89 16.20 6.77 0.65
CA HIS A 89 15.81 7.09 -0.72
C HIS A 89 14.33 6.87 -0.91
N LEU A 90 13.66 7.79 -1.58
CA LEU A 90 12.21 7.76 -1.79
C LEU A 90 11.91 7.51 -3.28
N VAL A 91 11.26 6.40 -3.56
CA VAL A 91 10.68 6.12 -4.87
C VAL A 91 9.26 6.68 -4.93
N VAL A 92 9.01 7.59 -5.86
CA VAL A 92 7.71 8.24 -6.05
C VAL A 92 7.12 7.80 -7.38
N ALA A 93 5.96 7.15 -7.33
CA ALA A 93 5.21 6.86 -8.55
C ALA A 93 4.62 8.14 -9.13
N ALA A 94 4.81 8.40 -10.43
CA ALA A 94 4.37 9.63 -11.09
C ALA A 94 2.85 9.87 -10.98
N GLU A 95 2.06 8.80 -10.98
CA GLU A 95 0.60 8.82 -10.81
C GLU A 95 0.17 8.37 -9.40
N GLY A 96 1.14 8.28 -8.49
CA GLY A 96 0.91 7.86 -7.11
C GLY A 96 0.30 8.95 -6.23
N MET A 97 -0.08 8.58 -5.01
CA MET A 97 -0.70 9.50 -4.06
C MET A 97 0.24 10.64 -3.65
N LEU A 98 1.53 10.35 -3.44
CA LEU A 98 2.52 11.37 -3.04
C LEU A 98 2.85 12.36 -4.14
N ALA A 99 2.76 11.97 -5.41
CA ALA A 99 2.98 12.89 -6.53
C ALA A 99 1.98 14.06 -6.57
N LYS A 100 0.84 13.90 -5.91
CA LYS A 100 -0.19 14.94 -5.78
C LYS A 100 0.12 15.96 -4.67
N HIS A 101 1.19 15.75 -3.93
CA HIS A 101 1.60 16.55 -2.78
C HIS A 101 3.07 16.97 -2.90
N PRO A 102 3.44 17.74 -3.96
CA PRO A 102 4.83 18.16 -4.17
C PRO A 102 5.39 18.95 -2.97
N GLU A 103 4.55 19.73 -2.30
CA GLU A 103 4.89 20.49 -1.11
C GLU A 103 5.37 19.60 0.06
N LEU A 104 4.89 18.37 0.16
CA LEU A 104 5.38 17.39 1.15
C LEU A 104 6.73 16.82 0.72
N LEU A 105 6.85 16.49 -0.56
CA LEU A 105 8.08 15.92 -1.10
C LEU A 105 9.27 16.88 -0.98
N GLU A 106 9.04 18.19 -1.16
CA GLU A 106 10.07 19.21 -1.02
C GLU A 106 10.60 19.36 0.41
N ARG A 107 9.76 19.05 1.41
CA ARG A 107 10.12 19.12 2.83
C ARG A 107 10.87 17.89 3.34
N LEU A 108 10.84 16.77 2.60
CA LEU A 108 11.52 15.54 3.00
C LEU A 108 13.01 15.63 2.67
N PRO A 109 13.91 15.32 3.63
CA PRO A 109 15.36 15.42 3.45
C PRO A 109 15.96 14.20 2.70
N PHE A 110 15.14 13.45 2.00
CA PHE A 110 15.54 12.20 1.33
C PHE A 110 15.89 12.46 -0.13
N SER A 111 16.91 11.76 -0.63
CA SER A 111 17.06 11.62 -2.06
C SER A 111 15.82 10.97 -2.66
N ARG A 112 15.47 11.32 -3.88
CA ARG A 112 14.25 10.79 -4.49
C ARG A 112 14.40 10.56 -5.98
N GLU A 113 13.68 9.57 -6.47
CA GLU A 113 13.52 9.31 -7.88
C GLU A 113 12.03 9.13 -8.19
N GLN A 114 11.55 9.80 -9.25
CA GLN A 114 10.18 9.64 -9.71
C GLN A 114 10.16 8.66 -10.87
N LEU A 115 9.39 7.59 -10.71
CA LEU A 115 9.24 6.54 -11.71
C LEU A 115 7.85 6.59 -12.34
N ALA A 116 7.75 6.22 -13.61
CA ALA A 116 6.48 6.11 -14.31
C ALA A 116 5.57 5.05 -13.67
N GLY A 117 4.28 5.29 -13.65
CA GLY A 117 3.26 4.35 -13.16
C GLY A 117 2.47 4.84 -11.96
N GLY A 118 1.50 4.03 -11.55
CA GLY A 118 0.58 4.29 -10.45
C GLY A 118 1.14 3.88 -9.09
N HIS A 119 0.30 3.98 -8.06
CA HIS A 119 0.68 3.71 -6.66
C HIS A 119 1.30 2.33 -6.43
N HIS A 120 0.93 1.34 -7.21
CA HIS A 120 1.45 -0.03 -7.14
C HIS A 120 2.33 -0.37 -8.34
N LEU A 121 3.09 0.60 -8.88
CA LEU A 121 3.92 0.42 -10.07
C LEU A 121 4.80 -0.84 -10.01
N HIS A 122 5.37 -1.17 -8.86
CA HIS A 122 6.22 -2.34 -8.60
C HIS A 122 5.48 -3.69 -8.66
N LEU A 123 4.17 -3.68 -8.81
CA LEU A 123 3.32 -4.87 -8.75
C LEU A 123 2.47 -5.05 -10.01
N ASN A 124 2.15 -3.97 -10.72
CA ASN A 124 1.20 -3.99 -11.82
C ASN A 124 1.70 -4.75 -13.05
N ASP A 125 3.00 -4.67 -13.33
CA ASP A 125 3.64 -5.37 -14.43
C ASP A 125 5.14 -5.56 -14.17
N GLU A 126 5.79 -6.34 -15.03
CA GLU A 126 7.21 -6.66 -14.92
C GLU A 126 8.08 -5.42 -15.13
N ALA A 127 7.73 -4.54 -16.06
CA ALA A 127 8.49 -3.32 -16.34
C ALA A 127 8.53 -2.39 -15.14
N GLY A 128 7.40 -2.22 -14.43
CA GLY A 128 7.34 -1.45 -13.20
C GLY A 128 8.13 -2.08 -12.05
N ALA A 129 8.12 -3.41 -11.95
CA ALA A 129 8.93 -4.14 -10.98
C ALA A 129 10.42 -3.95 -11.24
N ASP A 130 10.86 -4.03 -12.50
CA ASP A 130 12.26 -3.84 -12.91
C ASP A 130 12.73 -2.41 -12.61
N LEU A 131 11.93 -1.39 -12.94
CA LEU A 131 12.26 0.00 -12.64
C LEU A 131 12.52 0.21 -11.14
N VAL A 132 11.68 -0.36 -10.27
CA VAL A 132 11.86 -0.24 -8.81
C VAL A 132 13.06 -1.04 -8.33
N ALA A 133 13.27 -2.26 -8.86
CA ALA A 133 14.42 -3.08 -8.53
C ALA A 133 15.73 -2.39 -8.90
N ASP A 134 15.82 -1.81 -10.09
CA ASP A 134 17.00 -1.06 -10.54
C ASP A 134 17.27 0.17 -9.66
N CYS A 135 16.23 0.90 -9.30
CA CYS A 135 16.37 2.04 -8.37
C CYS A 135 16.94 1.58 -7.02
N PHE A 136 16.41 0.51 -6.44
CA PHE A 136 16.91 -0.02 -5.18
C PHE A 136 18.30 -0.60 -5.28
N ASN A 137 18.64 -1.31 -6.36
CA ASN A 137 19.98 -1.83 -6.59
C ASN A 137 21.01 -0.71 -6.64
N ARG A 138 20.71 0.39 -7.34
CA ARG A 138 21.59 1.57 -7.36
C ARG A 138 21.76 2.17 -5.95
N PHE A 139 20.68 2.29 -5.19
CA PHE A 139 20.74 2.84 -3.84
C PHE A 139 21.57 1.96 -2.89
N PHE A 140 21.37 0.64 -2.92
CA PHE A 140 22.10 -0.28 -2.04
C PHE A 140 23.53 -0.60 -2.51
N ALA A 141 23.89 -0.30 -3.76
CA ALA A 141 25.25 -0.46 -4.28
C ALA A 141 26.18 0.72 -3.87
N ILE A 142 25.66 1.77 -3.25
CA ILE A 142 26.47 2.87 -2.74
C ILE A 142 27.27 2.35 -1.54
N PRO A 143 28.63 2.43 -1.56
CA PRO A 143 29.49 1.94 -0.48
C PRO A 143 29.34 2.73 0.82
#